data_a1546db9a3d60f84c9e5d3875585e660
#
_entry.id   a1546db9a3d60f84c9e5d3875585e660
#
_cell.length_a   1.000
_cell.length_b   1.000
_cell.length_c   1.000
_cell.angle_alpha   90.00
_cell.angle_beta   90.00
_cell.angle_gamma   90.00
#
_symmetry.space_group_name_H-M   'P 1'
#
loop_
_entity.id
_entity.type
_entity.pdbx_description
1 polymer ?
#
loop_
_entity_poly.entity_id
_entity_poly.type
_entity_poly.pdbx_seq_one_letter_code
_entity_poly.pdbx_strand_id
1 'polypeptide(L)'
;RLKMKKSFIFIVFVNFVLYLPGYFIHAQTSDERANNLFKEVRCLVCQGQTIHESNAELAEDLKIIIKEEITKGKSDEDIKQFLVDKYGDWILMTPPFDPYTYVLWLSPAIIILFGFGYIYYKSRKQLK
;
A
#
# COMPACT_ATOMS: atom_id res chain seq x y z
N ARG A 1 -44.92 -8.29 -7.49
CA ARG A 1 -43.97 -8.08 -6.37
C ARG A 1 -42.50 -8.39 -6.72
N LEU A 2 -42.23 -9.36 -7.58
CA LEU A 2 -40.83 -9.71 -7.96
C LEU A 2 -40.19 -8.69 -8.94
N LYS A 3 -40.96 -8.06 -9.83
CA LYS A 3 -40.46 -7.06 -10.80
C LYS A 3 -39.96 -5.79 -10.09
N MET A 4 -40.63 -5.34 -9.04
CA MET A 4 -40.23 -4.16 -8.25
C MET A 4 -38.91 -4.38 -7.49
N LYS A 5 -38.64 -5.58 -6.96
CA LYS A 5 -37.35 -5.88 -6.28
C LYS A 5 -36.17 -5.82 -7.23
N LYS A 6 -36.30 -6.33 -8.48
CA LYS A 6 -35.21 -6.27 -9.47
C LYS A 6 -34.92 -4.82 -9.91
N SER A 7 -35.94 -4.00 -10.09
CA SER A 7 -35.78 -2.59 -10.45
C SER A 7 -35.13 -1.79 -9.32
N PHE A 8 -35.47 -2.06 -8.07
CA PHE A 8 -34.87 -1.41 -6.92
C PHE A 8 -33.38 -1.76 -6.76
N ILE A 9 -33.00 -3.03 -6.93
CA ILE A 9 -31.61 -3.47 -6.90
C ILE A 9 -30.80 -2.81 -8.03
N PHE A 10 -31.39 -2.68 -9.23
CA PHE A 10 -30.74 -2.02 -10.34
C PHE A 10 -30.51 -0.52 -10.10
N ILE A 11 -31.47 0.17 -9.49
CA ILE A 11 -31.35 1.60 -9.15
C ILE A 11 -30.27 1.80 -8.07
N VAL A 12 -30.22 0.93 -7.07
CA VAL A 12 -29.18 0.98 -6.01
C VAL A 12 -27.79 0.70 -6.59
N PHE A 13 -27.69 -0.25 -7.51
CA PHE A 13 -26.43 -0.57 -8.20
C PHE A 13 -25.94 0.58 -9.08
N VAL A 14 -26.84 1.22 -9.84
CA VAL A 14 -26.51 2.39 -10.67
C VAL A 14 -26.09 3.59 -9.80
N ASN A 15 -26.78 3.83 -8.67
CA ASN A 15 -26.35 4.85 -7.71
C ASN A 15 -24.97 4.52 -7.13
N PHE A 16 -24.71 3.28 -6.76
CA PHE A 16 -23.41 2.85 -6.22
C PHE A 16 -22.28 3.06 -7.24
N VAL A 17 -22.52 2.79 -8.53
CA VAL A 17 -21.53 3.02 -9.62
C VAL A 17 -21.30 4.52 -9.86
N LEU A 18 -22.34 5.36 -9.71
CA LEU A 18 -22.22 6.82 -9.83
C LEU A 18 -21.50 7.47 -8.64
N TYR A 19 -21.48 6.83 -7.47
CA TYR A 19 -20.75 7.29 -6.29
C TYR A 19 -19.30 6.77 -6.24
N LEU A 20 -18.85 5.94 -7.21
CA LEU A 20 -17.43 5.66 -7.34
C LEU A 20 -16.74 7.00 -7.65
N PRO A 21 -15.89 7.51 -6.76
CA PRO A 21 -15.16 8.74 -7.00
C PRO A 21 -14.38 8.52 -8.29
N GLY A 22 -14.65 9.35 -9.27
CA GLY A 22 -13.88 9.35 -10.52
C GLY A 22 -12.40 9.36 -10.13
N TYR A 23 -11.66 8.37 -10.57
CA TYR A 23 -10.21 8.39 -10.49
C TYR A 23 -9.76 9.64 -11.25
N PHE A 24 -9.59 10.73 -10.55
CA PHE A 24 -8.85 11.86 -11.05
C PHE A 24 -7.44 11.35 -11.30
N ILE A 25 -7.15 11.04 -12.56
CA ILE A 25 -5.78 10.86 -13.04
C ILE A 25 -5.16 12.26 -12.91
N HIS A 26 -4.60 12.53 -11.75
CA HIS A 26 -3.78 13.70 -11.55
C HIS A 26 -2.48 13.41 -12.32
N ALA A 27 -2.30 14.10 -13.43
CA ALA A 27 -1.02 14.11 -14.13
C ALA A 27 -0.04 14.87 -13.22
N GLN A 28 0.64 14.13 -12.33
CA GLN A 28 1.68 14.69 -11.47
C GLN A 28 2.83 15.17 -12.34
N THR A 29 3.33 16.35 -12.06
CA THR A 29 4.55 16.84 -12.69
C THR A 29 5.74 15.96 -12.27
N SER A 30 6.77 15.88 -13.10
CA SER A 30 7.98 15.10 -12.79
C SER A 30 8.62 15.50 -11.46
N ASP A 31 8.58 16.79 -11.11
CA ASP A 31 9.10 17.29 -9.84
C ASP A 31 8.23 16.89 -8.64
N GLU A 32 6.91 16.86 -8.79
CA GLU A 32 5.99 16.40 -7.75
C GLU A 32 6.15 14.91 -7.50
N ARG A 33 6.29 14.10 -8.56
CA ARG A 33 6.62 12.67 -8.47
C ARG A 33 7.94 12.45 -7.73
N ALA A 34 8.98 13.19 -8.11
CA ALA A 34 10.28 13.10 -7.44
C ALA A 34 10.18 13.41 -5.95
N ASN A 35 9.48 14.50 -5.58
CA ASN A 35 9.29 14.88 -4.18
C ASN A 35 8.52 13.83 -3.37
N ASN A 36 7.55 13.17 -3.96
CA ASN A 36 6.83 12.08 -3.30
C ASN A 36 7.75 10.88 -3.06
N LEU A 37 8.52 10.47 -4.07
CA LEU A 37 9.51 9.41 -3.92
C LEU A 37 10.58 9.73 -2.86
N PHE A 38 11.02 10.98 -2.77
CA PHE A 38 12.00 11.40 -1.74
C PHE A 38 11.48 11.23 -0.31
N LYS A 39 10.17 11.30 -0.09
CA LYS A 39 9.54 11.04 1.22
C LYS A 39 9.42 9.56 1.55
N GLU A 40 9.43 8.70 0.53
CA GLU A 40 9.32 7.25 0.69
C GLU A 40 10.68 6.56 0.84
N VAL A 41 11.77 7.25 0.46
CA VAL A 41 13.14 6.72 0.50
C VAL A 41 13.85 7.19 1.76
N ARG A 42 14.44 6.24 2.47
CA ARG A 42 15.19 6.47 3.72
C ARG A 42 16.62 6.90 3.42
N CYS A 43 17.10 7.88 4.13
CA CYS A 43 18.52 8.21 4.16
C CYS A 43 19.28 7.18 5.01
N LEU A 44 20.20 6.44 4.39
CA LEU A 44 20.92 5.34 5.05
C LEU A 44 21.92 5.79 6.12
N VAL A 45 22.38 7.06 6.05
CA VAL A 45 23.35 7.64 7.00
C VAL A 45 22.70 8.59 8.02
N CYS A 46 21.39 8.84 7.89
CA CYS A 46 20.65 9.79 8.71
C CYS A 46 19.65 9.02 9.58
N GLN A 47 19.92 8.74 10.79
CA GLN A 47 19.10 8.14 11.87
C GLN A 47 17.56 8.05 11.61
N GLY A 48 17.14 7.42 10.49
CA GLY A 48 15.74 7.18 10.16
C GLY A 48 15.00 8.32 9.44
N GLN A 49 15.67 9.37 9.04
CA GLN A 49 15.08 10.45 8.21
C GLN A 49 14.90 10.01 6.76
N THR A 50 13.98 10.68 6.06
CA THR A 50 13.82 10.51 4.61
C THR A 50 14.91 11.31 3.86
N ILE A 51 15.18 10.92 2.59
CA ILE A 51 16.09 11.75 1.78
C ILE A 51 15.53 13.15 1.50
N HIS A 52 14.21 13.31 1.59
CA HIS A 52 13.56 14.61 1.46
C HIS A 52 14.03 15.60 2.53
N GLU A 53 14.14 15.13 3.78
CA GLU A 53 14.49 15.95 4.95
C GLU A 53 15.99 16.06 5.19
N SER A 54 16.77 15.22 4.53
CA SER A 54 18.21 15.14 4.72
C SER A 54 18.96 15.97 3.69
N ASN A 55 19.98 16.69 4.19
CA ASN A 55 20.96 17.44 3.39
C ASN A 55 22.32 16.70 3.34
N ALA A 56 22.36 15.41 3.71
CA ALA A 56 23.57 14.61 3.59
C ALA A 56 23.94 14.40 2.12
N GLU A 57 25.24 14.35 1.82
CA GLU A 57 25.74 14.15 0.46
C GLU A 57 25.12 12.90 -0.22
N LEU A 58 25.03 11.80 0.50
CA LEU A 58 24.37 10.57 0.02
C LEU A 58 22.88 10.78 -0.30
N ALA A 59 22.18 11.61 0.48
CA ALA A 59 20.77 11.91 0.21
C ALA A 59 20.61 12.73 -1.08
N GLU A 60 21.51 13.68 -1.33
CA GLU A 60 21.52 14.46 -2.58
C GLU A 60 21.83 13.58 -3.80
N ASP A 61 22.78 12.67 -3.69
CA ASP A 61 23.08 11.70 -4.75
C ASP A 61 21.87 10.81 -5.08
N LEU A 62 21.16 10.32 -4.06
CA LEU A 62 19.95 9.54 -4.25
C LEU A 62 18.83 10.34 -4.93
N LYS A 63 18.68 11.63 -4.57
CA LYS A 63 17.72 12.52 -5.24
C LYS A 63 18.03 12.69 -6.72
N ILE A 64 19.31 12.83 -7.07
CA ILE A 64 19.76 12.93 -8.47
C ILE A 64 19.45 11.64 -9.23
N ILE A 65 19.77 10.48 -8.67
CA ILE A 65 19.49 9.18 -9.28
C ILE A 65 17.99 8.99 -9.53
N ILE A 66 17.14 9.31 -8.56
CA ILE A 66 15.69 9.20 -8.71
C ILE A 66 15.17 10.11 -9.83
N LYS A 67 15.62 11.36 -9.89
CA LYS A 67 15.25 12.29 -10.97
C LYS A 67 15.68 11.78 -12.35
N GLU A 68 16.88 11.22 -12.45
CA GLU A 68 17.36 10.61 -13.69
C GLU A 68 16.46 9.44 -14.14
N GLU A 69 16.09 8.56 -13.23
CA GLU A 69 15.25 7.41 -13.55
C GLU A 69 13.82 7.84 -13.96
N ILE A 70 13.29 8.90 -13.33
CA ILE A 70 12.02 9.53 -13.75
C ILE A 70 12.12 10.09 -15.18
N THR A 71 13.23 10.77 -15.54
CA THR A 71 13.42 11.32 -16.88
C THR A 71 13.59 10.22 -17.95
N LYS A 72 14.05 9.05 -17.56
CA LYS A 72 14.08 7.85 -18.41
C LYS A 72 12.70 7.21 -18.61
N GLY A 73 11.65 7.74 -17.96
CA GLY A 73 10.27 7.28 -18.10
C GLY A 73 9.93 6.04 -17.28
N LYS A 74 10.73 5.69 -16.26
CA LYS A 74 10.43 4.56 -15.38
C LYS A 74 9.23 4.86 -14.49
N SER A 75 8.49 3.81 -14.12
CA SER A 75 7.42 3.91 -13.13
C SER A 75 7.99 4.07 -11.71
N ASP A 76 7.16 4.54 -10.78
CA ASP A 76 7.58 4.72 -9.37
C ASP A 76 7.95 3.39 -8.74
N GLU A 77 7.24 2.31 -9.10
CA GLU A 77 7.50 0.95 -8.66
C GLU A 77 8.85 0.43 -9.18
N ASP A 78 9.16 0.67 -10.46
CA ASP A 78 10.44 0.26 -11.04
C ASP A 78 11.62 0.99 -10.37
N ILE A 79 11.43 2.27 -10.02
CA ILE A 79 12.45 3.07 -9.32
C ILE A 79 12.65 2.52 -7.90
N LYS A 80 11.57 2.22 -7.18
CA LYS A 80 11.63 1.62 -5.84
C LYS A 80 12.32 0.28 -5.88
N GLN A 81 11.96 -0.58 -6.83
CA GLN A 81 12.59 -1.89 -6.99
C GLN A 81 14.08 -1.76 -7.29
N PHE A 82 14.47 -0.85 -8.18
CA PHE A 82 15.87 -0.58 -8.48
C PHE A 82 16.66 -0.13 -7.23
N LEU A 83 16.04 0.70 -6.36
CA LEU A 83 16.68 1.13 -5.12
C LEU A 83 16.79 -0.04 -4.12
N VAL A 84 15.77 -0.88 -4.03
CA VAL A 84 15.77 -2.08 -3.18
C VAL A 84 16.83 -3.07 -3.64
N ASP A 85 16.95 -3.33 -4.93
CA ASP A 85 17.96 -4.24 -5.50
C ASP A 85 19.40 -3.77 -5.23
N LYS A 86 19.59 -2.45 -5.15
CA LYS A 86 20.92 -1.85 -4.99
C LYS A 86 21.32 -1.62 -3.52
N TYR A 87 20.38 -1.29 -2.67
CA TYR A 87 20.61 -0.87 -1.28
C TYR A 87 19.92 -1.74 -0.24
N GLY A 88 19.05 -2.66 -0.68
CA GLY A 88 18.25 -3.54 0.18
C GLY A 88 16.89 -2.95 0.58
N ASP A 89 16.03 -3.79 1.15
CA ASP A 89 14.63 -3.45 1.52
C ASP A 89 14.53 -2.30 2.52
N TRP A 90 15.58 -2.06 3.29
CA TRP A 90 15.65 -1.00 4.31
C TRP A 90 15.64 0.41 3.75
N ILE A 91 15.88 0.57 2.44
CA ILE A 91 15.88 1.89 1.80
C ILE A 91 14.48 2.50 1.70
N LEU A 92 13.44 1.68 1.72
CA LEU A 92 12.06 2.18 1.71
C LEU A 92 11.53 2.39 3.13
N MET A 93 10.79 3.49 3.32
CA MET A 93 10.11 3.78 4.60
C MET A 93 8.97 2.79 4.85
N THR A 94 8.25 2.43 3.79
CA THR A 94 7.22 1.38 3.77
C THR A 94 7.79 0.15 3.08
N PRO A 95 7.98 -0.97 3.80
CA PRO A 95 8.43 -2.20 3.17
C PRO A 95 7.42 -2.64 2.11
N PRO A 96 7.88 -3.18 0.97
CA PRO A 96 7.00 -3.75 -0.04
C PRO A 96 6.12 -4.83 0.61
N PHE A 97 4.86 -4.92 0.16
CA PHE A 97 3.94 -5.95 0.61
C PHE A 97 4.44 -7.32 0.14
N ASP A 98 5.27 -7.95 0.95
CA ASP A 98 5.78 -9.29 0.68
C ASP A 98 4.70 -10.32 1.04
N PRO A 99 4.45 -11.37 0.22
CA PRO A 99 3.50 -12.43 0.51
C PRO A 99 3.75 -13.11 1.87
N TYR A 100 4.97 -13.11 2.36
CA TYR A 100 5.31 -13.60 3.71
C TYR A 100 4.70 -12.75 4.83
N THR A 101 4.47 -11.47 4.58
CA THR A 101 3.88 -10.55 5.57
C THR A 101 2.38 -10.79 5.76
N TYR A 102 1.68 -11.33 4.74
CA TYR A 102 0.26 -11.69 4.86
C TYR A 102 0.00 -12.76 5.92
N VAL A 103 0.91 -13.72 6.08
CA VAL A 103 0.78 -14.76 7.12
C VAL A 103 0.78 -14.12 8.50
N LEU A 104 1.63 -13.12 8.72
CA LEU A 104 1.73 -12.40 9.98
C LEU A 104 0.46 -11.58 10.28
N TRP A 105 -0.10 -10.92 9.26
CA TRP A 105 -1.31 -10.11 9.39
C TRP A 105 -2.58 -10.94 9.53
N LEU A 106 -2.65 -12.10 8.89
CA LEU A 106 -3.80 -13.00 8.95
C LEU A 106 -3.80 -13.88 10.20
N SER A 107 -2.64 -14.11 10.84
CA SER A 107 -2.51 -14.97 12.01
C SER A 107 -3.44 -14.58 13.18
N PRO A 108 -3.59 -13.32 13.60
CA PRO A 108 -4.50 -12.97 14.69
C PRO A 108 -5.97 -13.22 14.32
N ALA A 109 -6.36 -12.96 13.07
CA ALA A 109 -7.73 -13.23 12.61
C ALA A 109 -8.05 -14.72 12.63
N ILE A 110 -7.12 -15.57 12.20
CA ILE A 110 -7.25 -17.03 12.22
C ILE A 110 -7.39 -17.52 13.67
N ILE A 111 -6.55 -17.06 14.60
CA ILE A 111 -6.61 -17.45 16.02
C ILE A 111 -7.97 -17.08 16.63
N ILE A 112 -8.47 -15.87 16.35
CA ILE A 112 -9.77 -15.42 16.84
C ILE A 112 -10.88 -16.30 16.28
N LEU A 113 -10.90 -16.62 14.99
CA LEU A 113 -11.91 -17.48 14.36
C LEU A 113 -11.90 -18.89 14.97
N PHE A 114 -10.72 -19.48 15.15
CA PHE A 114 -10.61 -20.80 15.81
C PHE A 114 -11.04 -20.75 17.27
N GLY A 115 -10.68 -19.70 18.01
CA GLY A 115 -11.09 -19.49 19.39
C GLY A 115 -12.62 -19.39 19.54
N PHE A 116 -13.26 -18.56 18.72
CA PHE A 116 -14.73 -18.45 18.71
C PHE A 116 -15.41 -19.76 18.27
N GLY A 117 -14.89 -20.42 17.25
CA GLY A 117 -15.40 -21.71 16.79
C GLY A 117 -15.34 -22.78 17.89
N TYR A 118 -14.24 -22.84 18.63
CA TYR A 118 -14.05 -23.77 19.74
C TYR A 118 -15.03 -23.49 20.90
N ILE A 119 -15.17 -22.24 21.30
CA ILE A 119 -16.12 -21.82 22.36
C ILE A 119 -17.55 -22.13 21.95
N TYR A 120 -17.93 -21.80 20.72
CA TYR A 120 -19.27 -22.08 20.19
C TYR A 120 -19.56 -23.58 20.15
N TYR A 121 -18.61 -24.40 19.71
CA TYR A 121 -18.74 -25.86 19.69
C TYR A 121 -18.91 -26.43 21.11
N LYS A 122 -18.09 -25.97 22.07
CA LYS A 122 -18.14 -26.42 23.46
C LYS A 122 -19.45 -26.01 24.15
N SER A 123 -19.91 -24.77 23.92
CA SER A 123 -21.18 -24.26 24.47
C SER A 123 -22.39 -25.06 24.00
N ARG A 124 -22.44 -25.42 22.72
CA ARG A 124 -23.51 -26.27 22.18
C ARG A 124 -23.53 -27.68 22.77
N LYS A 125 -22.39 -28.20 23.19
CA LYS A 125 -22.29 -29.56 23.76
C LYS A 125 -22.75 -29.62 25.22
N GLN A 126 -22.74 -28.48 25.92
CA GLN A 126 -23.23 -28.39 27.31
C GLN A 126 -24.74 -28.13 27.42
N LEU A 127 -25.38 -27.69 26.35
CA LEU A 127 -26.84 -27.45 26.30
C LEU A 127 -27.65 -28.66 25.81
N LYS A 128 -27.02 -29.81 25.61
CA LYS A 128 -27.64 -31.11 25.29
C LYS A 128 -27.45 -32.08 26.45
#